data_77610c773554415eaee16820158df861
#
_entry.id   77610c773554415eaee16820158df861
#
_cell.length_a   1.000
_cell.length_b   1.000
_cell.length_c   1.000
_cell.angle_alpha   90.00
_cell.angle_beta   90.00
_cell.angle_gamma   90.00
#
_symmetry.space_group_name_H-M   'P 1'
#
loop_
_entity.id
_entity.type
_entity.pdbx_description
1 polymer ?
#
loop_
_entity_poly.entity_id
_entity_poly.type
_entity_poly.pdbx_seq_one_letter_code
_entity_poly.pdbx_strand_id
1 'polypeptide(L)'
;MDRLIHTPEGVRDVYNQECTKKLYLENQIEQVFHAFGYQDIETPTFEFFDVFGREVGTTPSRELYKFFDRDGNTLVLRPDFTPSIARAASMYFMEETMPIRLCYRGSSFVNSSSYQGRLKESTQMGVELLNDDSAMADAEIIAMTVKVMLDAGLTDFQISIGHVGFFQALAEEAALSEEVLNELKELISIKNHFGAEELLAKQNLRSDLFEALRDVPQLFGNAEILEKAKGLTRNPAAREALDRLATIYEIVKDYGYEKYVFFDLGLLSKFHYYTGIIFQAYTYGTGEPIVKGGRYDALLQHFGKKAPAIGFCTVMESLMNALERQKISLPIANTKTMLLYPDFLQPLAVKLANEHRSKGMDVALVCFARDKVLADYEEYGRKNQFGGIVYIQKSDSVLAINLSTGEVQPVEL
;
A
#
# COMPACT_ATOMS: atom_id res chain seq x y z
N MET A 1 -17.04 -16.92 -27.23
CA MET A 1 -16.83 -15.53 -26.83
C MET A 1 -15.46 -15.09 -27.28
N ASP A 2 -15.39 -13.98 -27.93
CA ASP A 2 -14.13 -13.49 -28.49
C ASP A 2 -13.15 -13.09 -27.37
N ARG A 3 -12.05 -13.84 -27.19
CA ARG A 3 -11.02 -13.57 -26.16
C ARG A 3 -10.33 -12.21 -26.35
N LEU A 4 -10.48 -11.60 -27.54
CA LEU A 4 -9.82 -10.33 -27.88
C LEU A 4 -10.36 -9.13 -27.10
N ILE A 5 -11.57 -9.22 -26.54
CA ILE A 5 -12.21 -8.13 -25.79
C ILE A 5 -12.25 -8.38 -24.27
N HIS A 6 -11.57 -9.43 -23.77
CA HIS A 6 -11.54 -9.77 -22.37
C HIS A 6 -10.11 -9.75 -21.82
N THR A 7 -9.93 -9.18 -20.63
CA THR A 7 -8.69 -9.29 -19.87
C THR A 7 -8.53 -10.70 -19.29
N PRO A 8 -7.31 -11.17 -19.02
CA PRO A 8 -7.09 -12.38 -18.24
C PRO A 8 -7.73 -12.30 -16.87
N GLU A 9 -8.02 -13.46 -16.27
CA GLU A 9 -8.61 -13.52 -14.92
C GLU A 9 -7.67 -12.91 -13.88
N GLY A 10 -8.21 -12.06 -13.01
CA GLY A 10 -7.47 -11.39 -11.93
C GLY A 10 -6.73 -10.12 -12.35
N VAL A 11 -6.89 -9.67 -13.61
CA VAL A 11 -6.44 -8.36 -14.08
C VAL A 11 -7.60 -7.62 -14.72
N ARG A 12 -7.57 -6.28 -14.70
CA ARG A 12 -8.66 -5.46 -15.21
C ARG A 12 -8.17 -4.10 -15.69
N ASP A 13 -8.93 -3.50 -16.58
CA ASP A 13 -8.74 -2.10 -16.94
C ASP A 13 -9.26 -1.19 -15.83
N VAL A 14 -8.54 -0.09 -15.56
CA VAL A 14 -8.97 1.00 -14.67
C VAL A 14 -9.10 2.26 -15.51
N TYR A 15 -10.29 2.84 -15.61
CA TYR A 15 -10.56 3.96 -16.51
C TYR A 15 -11.57 4.96 -15.90
N ASN A 16 -11.75 6.12 -16.55
CA ASN A 16 -12.66 7.19 -16.13
C ASN A 16 -12.47 7.61 -14.67
N GLN A 17 -13.56 7.71 -13.90
CA GLN A 17 -13.56 8.19 -12.51
C GLN A 17 -12.68 7.35 -11.60
N GLU A 18 -12.67 6.05 -11.80
CA GLU A 18 -11.83 5.16 -10.99
C GLU A 18 -10.35 5.46 -11.22
N CYS A 19 -9.94 5.63 -12.48
CA CYS A 19 -8.57 6.00 -12.82
C CYS A 19 -8.19 7.37 -12.24
N THR A 20 -9.09 8.35 -12.35
CA THR A 20 -8.88 9.69 -11.78
C THR A 20 -8.70 9.65 -10.26
N LYS A 21 -9.53 8.87 -9.56
CA LYS A 21 -9.41 8.67 -8.11
C LYS A 21 -8.10 7.99 -7.73
N LYS A 22 -7.71 6.96 -8.49
CA LYS A 22 -6.45 6.24 -8.28
C LYS A 22 -5.25 7.17 -8.41
N LEU A 23 -5.15 7.92 -9.51
CA LEU A 23 -4.06 8.87 -9.74
C LEU A 23 -4.02 10.00 -8.69
N TYR A 24 -5.18 10.48 -8.24
CA TYR A 24 -5.26 11.45 -7.16
C TYR A 24 -4.66 10.90 -5.87
N LEU A 25 -5.06 9.70 -5.45
CA LEU A 25 -4.55 9.05 -4.24
C LEU A 25 -3.05 8.75 -4.34
N GLU A 26 -2.60 8.26 -5.49
CA GLU A 26 -1.18 8.02 -5.75
C GLU A 26 -0.36 9.29 -5.55
N ASN A 27 -0.82 10.42 -6.09
CA ASN A 27 -0.14 11.70 -5.92
C ASN A 27 -0.17 12.18 -4.45
N GLN A 28 -1.28 12.01 -3.72
CA GLN A 28 -1.34 12.37 -2.29
C GLN A 28 -0.35 11.55 -1.46
N ILE A 29 -0.26 10.24 -1.70
CA ILE A 29 0.66 9.35 -0.98
C ILE A 29 2.12 9.68 -1.31
N GLU A 30 2.45 9.93 -2.58
CA GLU A 30 3.77 10.33 -3.03
C GLU A 30 4.22 11.63 -2.36
N GLN A 31 3.32 12.62 -2.24
CA GLN A 31 3.60 13.87 -1.51
C GLN A 31 3.92 13.62 -0.02
N VAL A 32 3.25 12.67 0.63
CA VAL A 32 3.58 12.28 2.01
C VAL A 32 5.00 11.71 2.06
N PHE A 33 5.36 10.80 1.16
CA PHE A 33 6.70 10.21 1.13
C PHE A 33 7.79 11.27 0.94
N HIS A 34 7.60 12.19 -0.01
CA HIS A 34 8.54 13.28 -0.25
C HIS A 34 8.63 14.25 0.94
N ALA A 35 7.52 14.53 1.64
CA ALA A 35 7.51 15.37 2.83
C ALA A 35 8.33 14.78 3.99
N PHE A 36 8.47 13.44 4.07
CA PHE A 36 9.35 12.75 5.01
C PHE A 36 10.79 12.58 4.47
N GLY A 37 11.12 13.14 3.31
CA GLY A 37 12.45 13.15 2.73
C GLY A 37 12.83 11.88 1.95
N TYR A 38 11.84 11.10 1.53
CA TYR A 38 12.07 9.91 0.69
C TYR A 38 12.28 10.30 -0.77
N GLN A 39 13.16 9.57 -1.44
CA GLN A 39 13.49 9.74 -2.85
C GLN A 39 12.94 8.59 -3.68
N ASP A 40 12.48 8.90 -4.89
CA ASP A 40 11.92 7.89 -5.77
C ASP A 40 12.96 6.89 -6.26
N ILE A 41 12.58 5.61 -6.26
CA ILE A 41 13.31 4.54 -6.92
C ILE A 41 12.36 3.76 -7.85
N GLU A 42 12.83 3.51 -9.05
CA GLU A 42 12.18 2.63 -10.01
C GLU A 42 13.00 1.36 -10.20
N THR A 43 12.44 0.20 -9.86
CA THR A 43 13.07 -1.10 -10.11
C THR A 43 12.40 -1.78 -11.30
N PRO A 44 13.10 -2.71 -12.01
CA PRO A 44 12.52 -3.44 -13.13
C PRO A 44 11.23 -4.18 -12.76
N THR A 45 10.29 -4.25 -13.70
CA THR A 45 9.04 -5.01 -13.52
C THR A 45 9.27 -6.51 -13.45
N PHE A 46 10.36 -6.99 -14.03
CA PHE A 46 10.80 -8.38 -13.95
C PHE A 46 12.26 -8.48 -13.54
N GLU A 47 12.59 -9.54 -12.83
CA GLU A 47 13.90 -9.81 -12.26
C GLU A 47 14.30 -11.25 -12.54
N PHE A 48 15.55 -11.60 -12.29
CA PHE A 48 15.95 -13.00 -12.22
C PHE A 48 15.21 -13.71 -11.07
N PHE A 49 14.85 -14.97 -11.29
CA PHE A 49 14.15 -15.80 -10.28
C PHE A 49 14.85 -15.80 -8.92
N ASP A 50 16.17 -15.78 -8.90
CA ASP A 50 16.96 -15.83 -7.66
C ASP A 50 16.74 -14.61 -6.76
N VAL A 51 16.31 -13.46 -7.29
CA VAL A 51 15.97 -12.28 -6.49
C VAL A 51 14.76 -12.54 -5.57
N PHE A 52 13.87 -13.47 -5.98
CA PHE A 52 12.70 -13.89 -5.21
C PHE A 52 12.77 -15.36 -4.77
N GLY A 53 13.98 -15.95 -4.76
CA GLY A 53 14.21 -17.34 -4.40
C GLY A 53 13.79 -17.71 -2.98
N ARG A 54 13.94 -18.99 -2.61
CA ARG A 54 13.47 -19.52 -1.32
C ARG A 54 14.03 -18.81 -0.10
N GLU A 55 15.26 -18.33 -0.17
CA GLU A 55 15.95 -17.67 0.94
C GLU A 55 15.43 -16.25 1.19
N VAL A 56 14.92 -15.57 0.15
CA VAL A 56 14.34 -14.24 0.25
C VAL A 56 12.85 -14.29 0.67
N GLY A 57 12.14 -15.36 0.30
CA GLY A 57 10.92 -15.88 0.93
C GLY A 57 9.69 -14.97 0.99
N THR A 58 9.49 -14.01 0.05
CA THR A 58 8.31 -13.14 0.06
C THR A 58 7.06 -13.81 -0.51
N THR A 59 7.21 -14.64 -1.53
CA THR A 59 6.09 -15.30 -2.24
C THR A 59 6.45 -16.72 -2.62
N PRO A 60 5.57 -17.70 -2.36
CA PRO A 60 5.82 -19.07 -2.75
C PRO A 60 6.09 -19.20 -4.25
N SER A 61 7.09 -20.04 -4.63
CA SER A 61 7.50 -20.20 -6.02
C SER A 61 6.37 -20.58 -6.99
N ARG A 62 5.32 -21.27 -6.51
CA ARG A 62 4.11 -21.60 -7.29
C ARG A 62 3.21 -20.40 -7.60
N GLU A 63 3.36 -19.32 -6.86
CA GLU A 63 2.58 -18.09 -6.98
C GLU A 63 3.33 -17.01 -7.77
N LEU A 64 4.50 -17.34 -8.33
CA LEU A 64 5.27 -16.44 -9.19
C LEU A 64 4.87 -16.61 -10.66
N TYR A 65 4.73 -15.51 -11.40
CA TYR A 65 4.68 -15.51 -12.86
C TYR A 65 6.09 -15.64 -13.42
N LYS A 66 6.39 -16.79 -14.04
CA LYS A 66 7.72 -17.15 -14.56
C LYS A 66 7.71 -17.20 -16.07
N PHE A 67 8.81 -16.77 -16.67
CA PHE A 67 9.08 -16.88 -18.10
C PHE A 67 10.58 -17.00 -18.34
N PHE A 68 10.99 -17.17 -19.59
CA PHE A 68 12.39 -17.36 -19.95
C PHE A 68 12.85 -16.27 -20.90
N ASP A 69 14.09 -15.83 -20.75
CA ASP A 69 14.76 -15.01 -21.74
C ASP A 69 15.34 -15.87 -22.89
N ARG A 70 16.03 -15.23 -23.84
CA ARG A 70 16.63 -15.92 -24.99
C ARG A 70 17.78 -16.84 -24.61
N ASP A 71 18.43 -16.57 -23.49
CA ASP A 71 19.59 -17.34 -23.00
C ASP A 71 19.17 -18.47 -22.07
N GLY A 72 17.85 -18.64 -21.82
CA GLY A 72 17.28 -19.70 -20.99
C GLY A 72 17.24 -19.37 -19.50
N ASN A 73 17.54 -18.13 -19.11
CA ASN A 73 17.42 -17.72 -17.71
C ASN A 73 15.94 -17.63 -17.30
N THR A 74 15.62 -18.08 -16.09
CA THR A 74 14.29 -17.93 -15.52
C THR A 74 14.12 -16.52 -14.98
N LEU A 75 13.13 -15.81 -15.51
CA LEU A 75 12.71 -14.49 -15.09
C LEU A 75 11.35 -14.58 -14.40
N VAL A 76 11.05 -13.61 -13.53
CA VAL A 76 9.77 -13.50 -12.84
C VAL A 76 9.25 -12.07 -12.89
N LEU A 77 7.94 -11.89 -13.03
CA LEU A 77 7.30 -10.61 -12.70
C LEU A 77 7.39 -10.41 -11.19
N ARG A 78 7.78 -9.22 -10.75
CA ARG A 78 7.95 -8.93 -9.32
C ARG A 78 6.64 -9.15 -8.55
N PRO A 79 6.62 -10.02 -7.53
CA PRO A 79 5.47 -10.20 -6.66
C PRO A 79 5.40 -9.13 -5.56
N ASP A 80 6.53 -8.46 -5.29
CA ASP A 80 6.78 -7.51 -4.24
C ASP A 80 7.96 -6.59 -4.63
N PHE A 81 8.05 -5.41 -4.03
CA PHE A 81 9.11 -4.44 -4.33
C PHE A 81 10.34 -4.59 -3.44
N THR A 82 10.15 -4.96 -2.17
CA THR A 82 11.21 -4.97 -1.16
C THR A 82 12.46 -5.73 -1.58
N PRO A 83 12.40 -6.96 -2.16
CA PRO A 83 13.60 -7.66 -2.63
C PRO A 83 14.30 -6.95 -3.79
N SER A 84 13.55 -6.37 -4.73
CA SER A 84 14.14 -5.61 -5.84
C SER A 84 14.86 -4.36 -5.35
N ILE A 85 14.30 -3.67 -4.33
CA ILE A 85 14.91 -2.49 -3.71
C ILE A 85 16.14 -2.90 -2.90
N ALA A 86 16.09 -4.00 -2.15
CA ALA A 86 17.23 -4.54 -1.40
C ALA A 86 18.41 -4.87 -2.35
N ARG A 87 18.13 -5.51 -3.50
CA ARG A 87 19.12 -5.75 -4.55
C ARG A 87 19.69 -4.45 -5.12
N ALA A 88 18.82 -3.48 -5.45
CA ALA A 88 19.24 -2.20 -5.99
C ALA A 88 20.08 -1.41 -4.96
N ALA A 89 19.66 -1.40 -3.70
CA ALA A 89 20.41 -0.74 -2.62
C ALA A 89 21.79 -1.38 -2.42
N SER A 90 21.89 -2.71 -2.49
CA SER A 90 23.18 -3.39 -2.41
C SER A 90 24.06 -3.10 -3.62
N MET A 91 23.49 -2.82 -4.78
CA MET A 91 24.26 -2.49 -5.98
C MET A 91 24.75 -1.03 -6.02
N TYR A 92 23.89 -0.08 -5.66
CA TYR A 92 24.15 1.34 -5.85
C TYR A 92 24.58 2.07 -4.59
N PHE A 93 24.30 1.52 -3.39
CA PHE A 93 24.57 2.14 -2.10
C PHE A 93 25.40 1.21 -1.19
N MET A 94 26.27 0.36 -1.76
CA MET A 94 27.05 -0.62 -1.00
C MET A 94 27.85 0.02 0.14
N GLU A 95 28.54 1.11 -0.14
CA GLU A 95 29.42 1.80 0.81
C GLU A 95 28.70 2.88 1.65
N GLU A 96 27.41 3.13 1.38
CA GLU A 96 26.65 4.13 2.13
C GLU A 96 26.33 3.61 3.53
N THR A 97 26.65 4.42 4.54
CA THR A 97 26.40 4.10 5.96
C THR A 97 25.35 4.99 6.60
N MET A 98 25.03 6.13 5.97
CA MET A 98 23.97 7.02 6.44
C MET A 98 22.59 6.48 6.04
N PRO A 99 21.51 6.89 6.73
CA PRO A 99 20.17 6.45 6.39
C PRO A 99 19.79 6.74 4.94
N ILE A 100 19.33 5.70 4.24
CA ILE A 100 18.85 5.77 2.85
C ILE A 100 17.34 5.69 2.88
N ARG A 101 16.66 6.70 2.34
CA ARG A 101 15.20 6.80 2.27
C ARG A 101 14.74 6.67 0.83
N LEU A 102 14.08 5.56 0.50
CA LEU A 102 13.59 5.26 -0.84
C LEU A 102 12.08 5.08 -0.82
N CYS A 103 11.39 5.63 -1.81
CA CYS A 103 9.97 5.38 -2.03
C CYS A 103 9.71 4.87 -3.44
N TYR A 104 8.63 4.13 -3.61
CA TYR A 104 8.31 3.49 -4.89
C TYR A 104 6.82 3.45 -5.16
N ARG A 105 6.48 3.32 -6.46
CA ARG A 105 5.14 3.07 -6.97
C ARG A 105 5.21 2.13 -8.15
N GLY A 106 4.28 1.17 -8.25
CA GLY A 106 4.15 0.34 -9.43
C GLY A 106 3.32 -0.92 -9.23
N SER A 107 3.20 -1.72 -10.28
CA SER A 107 2.47 -2.98 -10.25
C SER A 107 3.30 -4.11 -9.64
N SER A 108 2.65 -4.94 -8.84
CA SER A 108 3.11 -6.24 -8.36
C SER A 108 2.20 -7.34 -8.91
N PHE A 109 2.74 -8.55 -9.07
CA PHE A 109 2.09 -9.65 -9.78
C PHE A 109 2.15 -10.94 -8.98
N VAL A 110 1.00 -11.44 -8.53
CA VAL A 110 0.92 -12.70 -7.77
C VAL A 110 -0.04 -13.65 -8.44
N ASN A 111 0.44 -14.81 -8.87
CA ASN A 111 -0.36 -15.86 -9.49
C ASN A 111 -1.12 -16.68 -8.42
N SER A 112 -1.98 -16.00 -7.67
CA SER A 112 -2.84 -16.64 -6.67
C SER A 112 -3.91 -17.50 -7.33
N SER A 113 -4.42 -18.52 -6.60
CA SER A 113 -5.53 -19.33 -7.09
C SER A 113 -6.80 -18.50 -7.24
N SER A 114 -7.56 -18.71 -8.31
CA SER A 114 -8.73 -17.93 -8.76
C SER A 114 -9.93 -17.91 -7.79
N TYR A 115 -9.94 -18.76 -6.78
CA TYR A 115 -11.11 -19.00 -5.91
C TYR A 115 -11.41 -17.89 -4.88
N GLN A 116 -10.59 -16.83 -4.80
CA GLN A 116 -10.72 -15.82 -3.73
C GLN A 116 -11.06 -14.40 -4.21
N GLY A 117 -11.32 -14.20 -5.50
CA GLY A 117 -11.59 -12.85 -6.04
C GLY A 117 -10.42 -11.87 -5.91
N ARG A 118 -9.21 -12.37 -5.62
CA ARG A 118 -8.00 -11.54 -5.51
C ARG A 118 -7.50 -11.14 -6.88
N LEU A 119 -7.07 -9.90 -6.99
CA LEU A 119 -6.37 -9.43 -8.18
C LEU A 119 -4.99 -10.10 -8.25
N LYS A 120 -4.59 -10.44 -9.46
CA LYS A 120 -3.25 -10.99 -9.78
C LYS A 120 -2.25 -9.89 -10.12
N GLU A 121 -2.75 -8.72 -10.47
CA GLU A 121 -2.01 -7.48 -10.59
C GLU A 121 -2.58 -6.47 -9.60
N SER A 122 -1.74 -5.85 -8.80
CA SER A 122 -2.11 -4.80 -7.86
C SER A 122 -1.06 -3.69 -7.86
N THR A 123 -1.50 -2.45 -7.62
CA THR A 123 -0.58 -1.33 -7.48
C THR A 123 -0.14 -1.21 -6.03
N GLN A 124 1.16 -1.21 -5.83
CA GLN A 124 1.79 -0.97 -4.54
C GLN A 124 2.49 0.39 -4.53
N MET A 125 2.36 1.09 -3.42
CA MET A 125 3.15 2.27 -3.07
C MET A 125 3.76 2.06 -1.70
N GLY A 126 5.04 2.34 -1.54
CA GLY A 126 5.70 2.08 -0.28
C GLY A 126 7.02 2.81 -0.12
N VAL A 127 7.60 2.62 1.03
CA VAL A 127 8.90 3.20 1.42
C VAL A 127 9.79 2.17 2.06
N GLU A 128 11.10 2.36 1.90
CA GLU A 128 12.13 1.58 2.57
C GLU A 128 13.16 2.53 3.18
N LEU A 129 13.38 2.41 4.48
CA LEU A 129 14.41 3.11 5.25
C LEU A 129 15.50 2.13 5.61
N LEU A 130 16.69 2.35 5.07
CA LEU A 130 17.85 1.46 5.20
C LEU A 130 18.93 2.13 6.03
N ASN A 131 19.83 1.36 6.64
CA ASN A 131 20.94 1.80 7.47
C ASN A 131 20.53 2.50 8.78
N ASP A 132 19.31 2.27 9.29
CA ASP A 132 18.86 2.83 10.57
C ASP A 132 18.14 1.76 11.40
N ASP A 133 18.73 1.37 12.53
CA ASP A 133 18.19 0.40 13.48
C ASP A 133 17.49 1.04 14.69
N SER A 134 17.35 2.36 14.70
CA SER A 134 16.78 3.10 15.83
C SER A 134 15.26 2.89 15.99
N ALA A 135 14.76 3.05 17.22
CA ALA A 135 13.32 3.09 17.48
C ALA A 135 12.64 4.30 16.84
N MET A 136 13.41 5.36 16.57
CA MET A 136 12.93 6.54 15.83
C MET A 136 12.59 6.19 14.38
N ALA A 137 13.43 5.38 13.71
CA ALA A 137 13.17 4.89 12.37
C ALA A 137 11.87 4.05 12.32
N ASP A 138 11.67 3.17 13.30
CA ASP A 138 10.43 2.38 13.40
C ASP A 138 9.21 3.28 13.60
N ALA A 139 9.29 4.26 14.49
CA ALA A 139 8.20 5.19 14.77
C ALA A 139 7.91 6.13 13.59
N GLU A 140 8.94 6.60 12.86
CA GLU A 140 8.78 7.39 11.62
C GLU A 140 7.94 6.64 10.58
N ILE A 141 8.25 5.36 10.36
CA ILE A 141 7.52 4.51 9.42
C ILE A 141 6.05 4.32 9.85
N ILE A 142 5.79 4.13 11.14
CA ILE A 142 4.43 4.03 11.67
C ILE A 142 3.70 5.37 11.53
N ALA A 143 4.34 6.48 11.89
CA ALA A 143 3.76 7.82 11.77
C ALA A 143 3.43 8.17 10.31
N MET A 144 4.31 7.81 9.38
CA MET A 144 4.06 7.99 7.93
C MET A 144 2.88 7.13 7.47
N THR A 145 2.75 5.89 7.95
CA THR A 145 1.57 5.04 7.67
C THR A 145 0.29 5.71 8.13
N VAL A 146 0.26 6.29 9.35
CA VAL A 146 -0.90 7.07 9.84
C VAL A 146 -1.19 8.25 8.91
N LYS A 147 -0.16 9.01 8.54
CA LYS A 147 -0.30 10.18 7.66
C LYS A 147 -0.85 9.81 6.28
N VAL A 148 -0.37 8.72 5.67
CA VAL A 148 -0.87 8.20 4.39
C VAL A 148 -2.37 7.88 4.49
N MET A 149 -2.80 7.21 5.55
CA MET A 149 -4.21 6.87 5.74
C MET A 149 -5.09 8.10 5.91
N LEU A 150 -4.63 9.08 6.72
CA LEU A 150 -5.34 10.33 6.96
C LEU A 150 -5.46 11.19 5.69
N ASP A 151 -4.38 11.34 4.94
CA ASP A 151 -4.36 12.15 3.72
C ASP A 151 -5.15 11.50 2.58
N ALA A 152 -5.29 10.16 2.61
CA ALA A 152 -6.22 9.45 1.75
C ALA A 152 -7.71 9.65 2.14
N GLY A 153 -7.98 10.28 3.31
CA GLY A 153 -9.33 10.55 3.81
C GLY A 153 -9.88 9.52 4.79
N LEU A 154 -9.12 8.49 5.14
CA LEU A 154 -9.52 7.53 6.16
C LEU A 154 -9.23 8.10 7.55
N THR A 155 -10.25 8.17 8.42
CA THR A 155 -10.13 8.68 9.79
C THR A 155 -10.38 7.60 10.84
N ASP A 156 -11.06 6.52 10.45
CA ASP A 156 -11.35 5.37 11.31
C ASP A 156 -10.57 4.15 10.84
N PHE A 157 -9.40 3.95 11.44
CA PHE A 157 -8.51 2.84 11.17
C PHE A 157 -7.65 2.52 12.39
N GLN A 158 -7.05 1.34 12.39
CA GLN A 158 -6.13 0.89 13.42
C GLN A 158 -4.86 0.31 12.79
N ILE A 159 -3.72 0.58 13.43
CA ILE A 159 -2.44 -0.04 13.10
C ILE A 159 -2.13 -1.02 14.21
N SER A 160 -2.20 -2.31 13.91
CA SER A 160 -1.80 -3.39 14.80
C SER A 160 -0.28 -3.59 14.67
N ILE A 161 0.44 -3.49 15.78
CA ILE A 161 1.90 -3.60 15.86
C ILE A 161 2.28 -4.79 16.74
N GLY A 162 3.16 -5.64 16.23
CA GLY A 162 3.77 -6.74 16.94
C GLY A 162 5.29 -6.70 16.81
N HIS A 163 5.95 -7.68 17.43
CA HIS A 163 7.39 -7.86 17.32
C HIS A 163 7.73 -9.34 17.17
N VAL A 164 8.37 -9.71 16.06
CA VAL A 164 8.68 -11.12 15.75
C VAL A 164 9.54 -11.76 16.85
N GLY A 165 10.51 -11.01 17.40
CA GLY A 165 11.41 -11.48 18.42
C GLY A 165 10.73 -11.85 19.75
N PHE A 166 9.54 -11.30 20.06
CA PHE A 166 8.82 -11.67 21.27
C PHE A 166 8.40 -13.16 21.27
N PHE A 167 7.67 -13.56 20.23
CA PHE A 167 7.24 -14.95 20.10
C PHE A 167 8.42 -15.89 19.85
N GLN A 168 9.38 -15.48 19.02
CA GLN A 168 10.55 -16.27 18.72
C GLN A 168 11.37 -16.60 19.96
N ALA A 169 11.63 -15.63 20.84
CA ALA A 169 12.38 -15.85 22.09
C ALA A 169 11.68 -16.85 23.03
N LEU A 170 10.34 -16.79 23.13
CA LEU A 170 9.57 -17.77 23.90
C LEU A 170 9.62 -19.17 23.28
N ALA A 171 9.52 -19.26 21.98
CA ALA A 171 9.56 -20.53 21.24
C ALA A 171 10.93 -21.19 21.31
N GLU A 172 12.01 -20.42 21.21
CA GLU A 172 13.38 -20.88 21.38
C GLU A 172 13.64 -21.40 22.81
N GLU A 173 13.18 -20.66 23.84
CA GLU A 173 13.28 -21.09 25.23
C GLU A 173 12.49 -22.39 25.50
N ALA A 174 11.34 -22.55 24.82
CA ALA A 174 10.52 -23.74 24.91
C ALA A 174 11.12 -24.97 24.20
N ALA A 175 12.13 -24.76 23.34
CA ALA A 175 12.77 -25.81 22.53
C ALA A 175 11.75 -26.70 21.80
N LEU A 176 10.69 -26.10 21.25
CA LEU A 176 9.63 -26.81 20.53
C LEU A 176 10.19 -27.41 19.21
N SER A 177 9.68 -28.57 18.84
CA SER A 177 9.98 -29.12 17.52
C SER A 177 9.42 -28.22 16.41
N GLU A 178 9.99 -28.29 15.22
CA GLU A 178 9.57 -27.51 14.06
C GLU A 178 8.08 -27.75 13.72
N GLU A 179 7.62 -28.99 13.86
CA GLU A 179 6.22 -29.38 13.63
C GLU A 179 5.28 -28.68 14.62
N VAL A 180 5.57 -28.76 15.93
CA VAL A 180 4.78 -28.11 16.98
C VAL A 180 4.83 -26.60 16.84
N LEU A 181 5.99 -26.03 16.50
CA LEU A 181 6.14 -24.61 16.31
C LEU A 181 5.28 -24.09 15.12
N ASN A 182 5.23 -24.82 14.02
CA ASN A 182 4.42 -24.43 12.86
C ASN A 182 2.92 -24.54 13.17
N GLU A 183 2.49 -25.61 13.85
CA GLU A 183 1.09 -25.75 14.30
C GLU A 183 0.72 -24.62 15.28
N LEU A 184 1.58 -24.31 16.24
CA LEU A 184 1.36 -23.21 17.19
C LEU A 184 1.23 -21.86 16.49
N LYS A 185 2.08 -21.57 15.50
CA LYS A 185 2.00 -20.35 14.68
C LYS A 185 0.65 -20.25 13.95
N GLU A 186 0.17 -21.34 13.39
CA GLU A 186 -1.17 -21.36 12.74
C GLU A 186 -2.28 -21.05 13.75
N LEU A 187 -2.27 -21.70 14.91
CA LEU A 187 -3.26 -21.47 15.99
C LEU A 187 -3.24 -20.02 16.48
N ILE A 188 -2.05 -19.45 16.68
CA ILE A 188 -1.89 -18.03 17.06
C ILE A 188 -2.45 -17.11 15.98
N SER A 189 -2.16 -17.38 14.70
CA SER A 189 -2.57 -16.53 13.58
C SER A 189 -4.09 -16.44 13.43
N ILE A 190 -4.80 -17.51 13.77
CA ILE A 190 -6.28 -17.57 13.76
C ILE A 190 -6.89 -17.25 15.14
N LYS A 191 -6.07 -16.80 16.11
CA LYS A 191 -6.49 -16.46 17.49
C LYS A 191 -7.17 -17.62 18.23
N ASN A 192 -6.78 -18.86 17.93
CA ASN A 192 -7.31 -20.07 18.56
C ASN A 192 -6.58 -20.38 19.87
N HIS A 193 -6.98 -19.72 20.95
CA HIS A 193 -6.39 -19.89 22.28
C HIS A 193 -6.54 -21.34 22.82
N PHE A 194 -7.72 -21.96 22.63
CA PHE A 194 -7.95 -23.33 23.11
C PHE A 194 -7.07 -24.36 22.39
N GLY A 195 -6.94 -24.22 21.06
CA GLY A 195 -6.06 -25.09 20.30
C GLY A 195 -4.59 -24.93 20.72
N ALA A 196 -4.14 -23.69 20.97
CA ALA A 196 -2.79 -23.43 21.46
C ALA A 196 -2.57 -24.07 22.86
N GLU A 197 -3.52 -23.94 23.79
CA GLU A 197 -3.49 -24.57 25.10
C GLU A 197 -3.43 -26.11 25.02
N GLU A 198 -4.27 -26.72 24.19
CA GLU A 198 -4.27 -28.18 23.98
C GLU A 198 -2.98 -28.70 23.36
N LEU A 199 -2.40 -27.98 22.38
CA LEU A 199 -1.13 -28.32 21.77
C LEU A 199 0.03 -28.25 22.78
N LEU A 200 0.09 -27.15 23.55
CA LEU A 200 1.15 -26.89 24.51
C LEU A 200 1.06 -27.81 25.74
N ALA A 201 -0.15 -28.24 26.16
CA ALA A 201 -0.33 -29.18 27.28
C ALA A 201 0.31 -30.56 27.03
N LYS A 202 0.53 -30.91 25.76
CA LYS A 202 1.23 -32.14 25.36
C LYS A 202 2.76 -32.01 25.42
N GLN A 203 3.26 -30.79 25.63
CA GLN A 203 4.69 -30.49 25.72
C GLN A 203 5.09 -30.40 27.21
N ASN A 204 6.27 -30.88 27.53
CA ASN A 204 6.79 -30.83 28.92
C ASN A 204 7.41 -29.46 29.21
N LEU A 205 6.58 -28.39 29.29
CA LEU A 205 7.02 -27.02 29.51
C LEU A 205 6.98 -26.63 31.00
N ARG A 206 7.85 -25.70 31.41
CA ARG A 206 7.71 -25.00 32.69
C ARG A 206 6.40 -24.20 32.69
N SER A 207 5.79 -24.06 33.88
CA SER A 207 4.46 -23.40 34.02
C SER A 207 4.47 -21.96 33.49
N ASP A 208 5.51 -21.18 33.80
CA ASP A 208 5.66 -19.79 33.35
C ASP A 208 5.74 -19.67 31.81
N LEU A 209 6.48 -20.57 31.17
CA LEU A 209 6.63 -20.58 29.72
C LEU A 209 5.37 -21.11 29.00
N PHE A 210 4.70 -22.12 29.60
CA PHE A 210 3.42 -22.61 29.14
C PHE A 210 2.37 -21.48 29.14
N GLU A 211 2.25 -20.75 30.25
CA GLU A 211 1.31 -19.63 30.39
C GLU A 211 1.61 -18.51 29.38
N ALA A 212 2.88 -18.14 29.23
CA ALA A 212 3.29 -17.11 28.28
C ALA A 212 2.92 -17.48 26.86
N LEU A 213 3.25 -18.71 26.40
CA LEU A 213 2.96 -19.16 25.02
C LEU A 213 1.45 -19.35 24.77
N ARG A 214 0.72 -19.92 25.77
CA ARG A 214 -0.72 -20.10 25.71
C ARG A 214 -1.47 -18.78 25.51
N ASP A 215 -1.01 -17.73 26.19
CA ASP A 215 -1.70 -16.45 26.19
C ASP A 215 -1.38 -15.57 24.97
N VAL A 216 -0.34 -15.87 24.19
CA VAL A 216 0.04 -15.10 22.98
C VAL A 216 -1.17 -14.75 22.06
N PRO A 217 -2.11 -15.68 21.74
CA PRO A 217 -3.25 -15.34 20.90
C PRO A 217 -4.15 -14.25 21.47
N GLN A 218 -4.12 -14.01 22.78
CA GLN A 218 -4.93 -13.03 23.52
C GLN A 218 -4.16 -11.76 23.89
N LEU A 219 -2.86 -11.72 23.61
CA LEU A 219 -2.03 -10.54 23.90
C LEU A 219 -2.21 -9.47 22.82
N PHE A 220 -3.39 -8.87 22.77
CA PHE A 220 -3.69 -7.73 21.91
C PHE A 220 -4.51 -6.67 22.65
N GLY A 221 -4.29 -5.40 22.32
CA GLY A 221 -4.95 -4.27 22.96
C GLY A 221 -4.12 -2.98 22.92
N ASN A 222 -4.45 -2.07 23.81
CA ASN A 222 -3.71 -0.82 24.00
C ASN A 222 -2.34 -1.07 24.66
N ALA A 223 -1.57 -0.02 24.93
CA ALA A 223 -0.21 -0.09 25.47
C ALA A 223 -0.09 -0.88 26.80
N GLU A 224 -1.15 -0.97 27.59
CA GLU A 224 -1.20 -1.76 28.83
C GLU A 224 -0.89 -3.25 28.60
N ILE A 225 -1.14 -3.77 27.36
CA ILE A 225 -0.82 -5.15 27.02
C ILE A 225 0.67 -5.45 27.09
N LEU A 226 1.53 -4.45 26.85
CA LEU A 226 2.98 -4.60 26.93
C LEU A 226 3.44 -4.91 28.35
N GLU A 227 2.88 -4.22 29.33
CA GLU A 227 3.19 -4.48 30.76
C GLU A 227 2.63 -5.83 31.21
N LYS A 228 1.43 -6.21 30.76
CA LYS A 228 0.88 -7.54 30.99
C LYS A 228 1.82 -8.62 30.44
N ALA A 229 2.28 -8.47 29.19
CA ALA A 229 3.19 -9.42 28.56
C ALA A 229 4.56 -9.50 29.26
N LYS A 230 5.11 -8.38 29.74
CA LYS A 230 6.34 -8.37 30.57
C LYS A 230 6.17 -9.17 31.86
N GLY A 231 4.97 -9.18 32.43
CA GLY A 231 4.64 -9.97 33.63
C GLY A 231 4.65 -11.48 33.39
N LEU A 232 4.39 -11.93 32.13
CA LEU A 232 4.31 -13.34 31.77
C LEU A 232 5.66 -13.98 31.47
N THR A 233 6.72 -13.22 31.24
CA THR A 233 8.02 -13.79 30.85
C THR A 233 9.19 -13.13 31.57
N ARG A 234 10.22 -13.94 31.86
CA ARG A 234 11.53 -13.47 32.33
C ARG A 234 12.60 -13.55 31.24
N ASN A 235 12.24 -14.02 30.06
CA ASN A 235 13.16 -14.15 28.92
C ASN A 235 13.69 -12.76 28.52
N PRO A 236 15.02 -12.54 28.54
CA PRO A 236 15.59 -11.22 28.27
C PRO A 236 15.29 -10.71 26.86
N ALA A 237 15.37 -11.59 25.83
CA ALA A 237 15.11 -11.21 24.44
C ALA A 237 13.62 -10.88 24.21
N ALA A 238 12.70 -11.63 24.83
CA ALA A 238 11.28 -11.31 24.79
C ALA A 238 10.97 -9.95 25.45
N ARG A 239 11.63 -9.64 26.57
CA ARG A 239 11.50 -8.34 27.25
C ARG A 239 12.08 -7.19 26.44
N GLU A 240 13.22 -7.39 25.81
CA GLU A 240 13.83 -6.39 24.90
C GLU A 240 12.89 -6.05 23.74
N ALA A 241 12.23 -7.06 23.15
CA ALA A 241 11.21 -6.83 22.12
C ALA A 241 10.04 -5.98 22.62
N LEU A 242 9.57 -6.21 23.87
CA LEU A 242 8.51 -5.41 24.48
C LEU A 242 8.98 -3.99 24.82
N ASP A 243 10.22 -3.83 25.29
CA ASP A 243 10.82 -2.52 25.57
C ASP A 243 10.98 -1.70 24.29
N ARG A 244 11.34 -2.35 23.17
CA ARG A 244 11.37 -1.72 21.85
C ARG A 244 9.99 -1.19 21.44
N LEU A 245 8.93 -2.00 21.57
CA LEU A 245 7.56 -1.57 21.29
C LEU A 245 7.11 -0.41 22.18
N ALA A 246 7.44 -0.44 23.46
CA ALA A 246 7.14 0.65 24.39
C ALA A 246 7.85 1.96 23.99
N THR A 247 9.13 1.88 23.60
CA THR A 247 9.90 3.04 23.14
C THR A 247 9.29 3.63 21.85
N ILE A 248 8.94 2.79 20.89
CA ILE A 248 8.27 3.22 19.65
C ILE A 248 6.96 3.93 19.96
N TYR A 249 6.16 3.40 20.90
CA TYR A 249 4.88 4.00 21.27
C TYR A 249 5.04 5.40 21.87
N GLU A 250 6.04 5.61 22.73
CA GLU A 250 6.32 6.95 23.28
C GLU A 250 6.67 7.95 22.16
N ILE A 251 7.48 7.54 21.18
CA ILE A 251 7.79 8.40 20.02
C ILE A 251 6.54 8.66 19.16
N VAL A 252 5.69 7.65 18.94
CA VAL A 252 4.42 7.83 18.20
C VAL A 252 3.48 8.81 18.90
N LYS A 253 3.51 8.89 20.25
CA LYS A 253 2.80 9.94 21.01
C LYS A 253 3.31 11.34 20.67
N ASP A 254 4.63 11.51 20.50
CA ASP A 254 5.19 12.81 20.10
C ASP A 254 4.67 13.26 18.72
N TYR A 255 4.34 12.31 17.83
CA TYR A 255 3.63 12.58 16.58
C TYR A 255 2.13 12.86 16.78
N GLY A 256 1.54 12.58 17.94
CA GLY A 256 0.10 12.70 18.22
C GLY A 256 -0.75 11.60 17.56
N TYR A 257 -0.17 10.42 17.31
CA TYR A 257 -0.80 9.33 16.56
C TYR A 257 -1.10 8.09 17.41
N GLU A 258 -0.92 8.15 18.72
CA GLU A 258 -1.11 7.04 19.66
C GLU A 258 -2.50 6.38 19.58
N LYS A 259 -3.54 7.16 19.29
CA LYS A 259 -4.93 6.67 19.20
C LYS A 259 -5.16 5.68 18.03
N TYR A 260 -4.26 5.67 17.05
CA TYR A 260 -4.34 4.76 15.91
C TYR A 260 -3.57 3.46 16.13
N VAL A 261 -2.76 3.38 17.20
CA VAL A 261 -1.85 2.26 17.47
C VAL A 261 -2.48 1.27 18.43
N PHE A 262 -2.44 0.00 18.05
CA PHE A 262 -2.80 -1.16 18.84
C PHE A 262 -1.65 -2.16 18.83
N PHE A 263 -1.46 -2.88 19.91
CA PHE A 263 -0.47 -3.95 19.98
C PHE A 263 -1.13 -5.29 19.77
N ASP A 264 -0.48 -6.15 19.00
CA ASP A 264 -0.86 -7.55 18.79
C ASP A 264 0.42 -8.41 18.81
N LEU A 265 0.74 -8.98 19.95
CA LEU A 265 1.93 -9.80 20.14
C LEU A 265 1.80 -11.19 19.48
N GLY A 266 0.60 -11.56 19.06
CA GLY A 266 0.33 -12.72 18.22
C GLY A 266 0.27 -12.39 16.73
N LEU A 267 0.69 -11.19 16.32
CA LEU A 267 0.86 -10.84 14.92
C LEU A 267 2.12 -11.54 14.38
N LEU A 268 1.93 -12.66 13.70
CA LEU A 268 3.00 -13.45 13.11
C LEU A 268 3.01 -13.23 11.59
N SER A 269 4.18 -12.96 11.05
CA SER A 269 4.34 -12.83 9.61
C SER A 269 4.43 -14.21 8.94
N LYS A 270 3.81 -14.32 7.77
CA LYS A 270 4.08 -15.43 6.83
C LYS A 270 5.43 -15.25 6.13
N PHE A 271 6.00 -14.06 6.15
CA PHE A 271 7.29 -13.75 5.55
C PHE A 271 8.41 -14.01 6.58
N HIS A 272 9.35 -14.84 6.20
CA HIS A 272 10.46 -15.25 7.07
C HIS A 272 11.55 -14.17 7.22
N TYR A 273 11.48 -13.08 6.45
CA TYR A 273 12.53 -12.07 6.45
C TYR A 273 12.38 -10.99 7.53
N TYR A 274 11.22 -10.87 8.20
CA TYR A 274 11.07 -9.89 9.28
C TYR A 274 11.88 -10.31 10.51
N THR A 275 12.60 -9.33 11.09
CA THR A 275 13.54 -9.53 12.21
C THR A 275 13.14 -8.75 13.46
N GLY A 276 12.30 -7.75 13.34
CA GLY A 276 11.91 -6.83 14.40
C GLY A 276 10.41 -6.59 14.49
N ILE A 277 10.02 -5.31 14.52
CA ILE A 277 8.59 -4.96 14.49
C ILE A 277 7.94 -5.39 13.18
N ILE A 278 6.67 -5.76 13.28
CA ILE A 278 5.78 -5.93 12.15
C ILE A 278 4.48 -5.17 12.43
N PHE A 279 3.86 -4.65 11.41
CA PHE A 279 2.59 -3.94 11.58
C PHE A 279 1.69 -4.05 10.36
N GLN A 280 0.39 -3.86 10.61
CA GLN A 280 -0.64 -3.91 9.59
C GLN A 280 -1.71 -2.87 9.91
N ALA A 281 -2.12 -2.10 8.90
CA ALA A 281 -3.21 -1.13 9.04
C ALA A 281 -4.52 -1.71 8.50
N TYR A 282 -5.55 -1.65 9.31
CA TYR A 282 -6.90 -2.12 9.01
C TYR A 282 -7.90 -0.99 9.14
N THR A 283 -8.96 -1.06 8.35
CA THR A 283 -10.13 -0.20 8.49
C THR A 283 -11.39 -0.99 8.31
N TYR A 284 -12.52 -0.38 8.67
CA TYR A 284 -13.83 -0.98 8.51
C TYR A 284 -14.15 -1.30 7.05
N GLY A 285 -14.74 -2.48 6.83
CA GLY A 285 -15.20 -2.93 5.52
C GLY A 285 -14.12 -3.60 4.64
N THR A 286 -12.87 -3.72 5.10
CA THR A 286 -11.84 -4.51 4.42
C THR A 286 -11.61 -5.83 5.16
N GLY A 287 -11.53 -6.94 4.43
CA GLY A 287 -11.17 -8.25 5.01
C GLY A 287 -9.66 -8.47 5.11
N GLU A 288 -8.86 -7.56 4.54
CA GLU A 288 -7.41 -7.61 4.48
C GLU A 288 -6.82 -6.25 4.89
N PRO A 289 -5.58 -6.23 5.39
CA PRO A 289 -4.91 -4.98 5.71
C PRO A 289 -4.64 -4.15 4.46
N ILE A 290 -4.82 -2.83 4.57
CA ILE A 290 -4.52 -1.85 3.52
C ILE A 290 -3.02 -1.61 3.44
N VAL A 291 -2.35 -1.58 4.59
CA VAL A 291 -0.90 -1.38 4.71
C VAL A 291 -0.29 -2.56 5.45
N LYS A 292 0.88 -2.98 4.99
CA LYS A 292 1.73 -3.98 5.64
C LYS A 292 3.14 -3.45 5.71
N GLY A 293 3.80 -3.65 6.84
CA GLY A 293 5.19 -3.22 7.01
C GLY A 293 5.89 -3.93 8.16
N GLY A 294 7.19 -3.66 8.27
CA GLY A 294 8.01 -4.19 9.34
C GLY A 294 9.50 -4.06 9.09
N ARG A 295 10.30 -4.46 10.06
CA ARG A 295 11.78 -4.45 10.05
C ARG A 295 12.34 -5.77 9.53
N TYR A 296 13.34 -5.69 8.63
CA TYR A 296 13.90 -6.85 7.92
C TYR A 296 15.43 -6.76 7.76
N ASP A 297 16.15 -6.70 8.84
CA ASP A 297 17.60 -6.42 8.89
C ASP A 297 18.49 -7.48 8.21
N ALA A 298 17.96 -8.67 7.95
CA ALA A 298 18.71 -9.75 7.32
C ALA A 298 18.59 -9.78 5.78
N LEU A 299 17.61 -9.11 5.18
CA LEU A 299 17.30 -9.26 3.77
C LEU A 299 18.41 -8.77 2.84
N LEU A 300 18.98 -7.58 3.13
CA LEU A 300 20.03 -7.01 2.30
C LEU A 300 21.30 -7.86 2.27
N GLN A 301 21.52 -8.67 3.30
CA GLN A 301 22.70 -9.57 3.36
C GLN A 301 22.69 -10.61 2.24
N HIS A 302 21.52 -11.04 1.76
CA HIS A 302 21.42 -11.95 0.60
C HIS A 302 21.98 -11.32 -0.68
N PHE A 303 22.00 -9.99 -0.74
CA PHE A 303 22.54 -9.21 -1.86
C PHE A 303 23.92 -8.61 -1.56
N GLY A 304 24.57 -9.02 -0.45
CA GLY A 304 25.94 -8.66 -0.08
C GLY A 304 26.09 -7.44 0.81
N LYS A 305 25.02 -6.67 1.12
CA LYS A 305 25.07 -5.52 2.03
C LYS A 305 24.44 -5.87 3.38
N LYS A 306 25.22 -5.74 4.47
CA LYS A 306 24.68 -5.89 5.82
C LYS A 306 24.16 -4.53 6.30
N ALA A 307 22.84 -4.36 6.36
CA ALA A 307 22.21 -3.12 6.77
C ALA A 307 20.85 -3.39 7.41
N PRO A 308 20.52 -2.72 8.53
CA PRO A 308 19.17 -2.73 9.07
C PRO A 308 18.22 -2.03 8.09
N ALA A 309 16.99 -2.52 8.05
CA ALA A 309 15.98 -1.99 7.14
C ALA A 309 14.57 -2.12 7.70
N ILE A 310 13.76 -1.11 7.44
CA ILE A 310 12.33 -1.08 7.75
C ILE A 310 11.56 -0.40 6.63
N GLY A 311 10.36 -0.89 6.34
CA GLY A 311 9.51 -0.28 5.33
C GLY A 311 8.06 -0.69 5.45
N PHE A 312 7.23 -0.12 4.57
CA PHE A 312 5.85 -0.55 4.40
C PHE A 312 5.39 -0.43 2.96
N CYS A 313 4.36 -1.16 2.62
CA CYS A 313 3.62 -0.97 1.38
C CYS A 313 2.13 -0.79 1.62
N THR A 314 1.53 0.09 0.81
CA THR A 314 0.09 0.30 0.68
C THR A 314 -0.39 -0.35 -0.61
N VAL A 315 -1.46 -1.15 -0.54
CA VAL A 315 -2.11 -1.72 -1.73
C VAL A 315 -3.24 -0.79 -2.16
N MET A 316 -3.08 -0.15 -3.32
CA MET A 316 -4.00 0.90 -3.80
C MET A 316 -5.44 0.41 -3.98
N GLU A 317 -5.61 -0.80 -4.49
CA GLU A 317 -6.94 -1.40 -4.68
C GLU A 317 -7.66 -1.62 -3.34
N SER A 318 -6.94 -2.02 -2.30
CA SER A 318 -7.49 -2.18 -0.94
C SER A 318 -7.88 -0.83 -0.34
N LEU A 319 -7.06 0.21 -0.53
CA LEU A 319 -7.35 1.57 -0.10
C LEU A 319 -8.59 2.13 -0.81
N MET A 320 -8.64 2.04 -2.14
CA MET A 320 -9.79 2.50 -2.94
C MET A 320 -11.09 1.79 -2.54
N ASN A 321 -11.05 0.48 -2.35
CA ASN A 321 -12.19 -0.30 -1.89
C ASN A 321 -12.67 0.14 -0.49
N ALA A 322 -11.75 0.46 0.42
CA ALA A 322 -12.08 0.98 1.74
C ALA A 322 -12.84 2.32 1.65
N LEU A 323 -12.29 3.26 0.86
CA LEU A 323 -12.91 4.58 0.65
C LEU A 323 -14.31 4.45 0.03
N GLU A 324 -14.48 3.59 -0.95
CA GLU A 324 -15.78 3.35 -1.61
C GLU A 324 -16.80 2.77 -0.64
N ARG A 325 -16.44 1.73 0.12
CA ARG A 325 -17.33 1.09 1.11
C ARG A 325 -17.73 2.03 2.24
N GLN A 326 -16.84 2.92 2.64
CA GLN A 326 -17.10 3.95 3.64
C GLN A 326 -17.76 5.20 3.06
N LYS A 327 -17.99 5.24 1.73
CA LYS A 327 -18.60 6.36 1.00
C LYS A 327 -17.82 7.68 1.20
N ILE A 328 -16.51 7.59 1.31
CA ILE A 328 -15.63 8.75 1.43
C ILE A 328 -15.45 9.36 0.05
N SER A 329 -15.82 10.63 -0.07
CA SER A 329 -15.68 11.38 -1.31
C SER A 329 -14.31 12.06 -1.34
N LEU A 330 -13.56 11.86 -2.42
CA LEU A 330 -12.30 12.55 -2.64
C LEU A 330 -12.56 13.95 -3.22
N PRO A 331 -11.80 14.98 -2.84
CA PRO A 331 -11.98 16.36 -3.30
C PRO A 331 -11.38 16.56 -4.71
N ILE A 332 -11.88 15.79 -5.68
CA ILE A 332 -11.41 15.84 -7.06
C ILE A 332 -12.33 16.78 -7.83
N ALA A 333 -11.81 17.92 -8.26
CA ALA A 333 -12.53 18.85 -9.10
C ALA A 333 -12.47 18.40 -10.58
N ASN A 334 -13.61 18.46 -11.25
CA ASN A 334 -13.64 18.31 -12.70
C ASN A 334 -13.23 19.64 -13.36
N THR A 335 -11.95 19.79 -13.69
CA THR A 335 -11.39 21.03 -14.26
C THR A 335 -11.42 21.06 -15.80
N LYS A 336 -11.65 19.90 -16.44
CA LYS A 336 -11.70 19.82 -17.89
C LYS A 336 -12.82 20.66 -18.49
N THR A 337 -12.50 21.47 -19.46
CA THR A 337 -13.46 22.28 -20.20
C THR A 337 -13.65 21.73 -21.61
N MET A 338 -14.90 21.56 -22.03
CA MET A 338 -15.23 21.25 -23.42
C MET A 338 -15.42 22.58 -24.16
N LEU A 339 -14.59 22.85 -25.17
CA LEU A 339 -14.82 23.95 -26.10
C LEU A 339 -15.64 23.42 -27.29
N LEU A 340 -16.93 23.70 -27.27
CA LEU A 340 -17.90 23.29 -28.30
C LEU A 340 -18.01 24.37 -29.35
N TYR A 341 -17.87 24.02 -30.63
CA TYR A 341 -17.86 24.99 -31.71
C TYR A 341 -18.49 24.43 -32.98
N PRO A 342 -19.19 25.25 -33.82
CA PRO A 342 -19.62 24.85 -35.15
C PRO A 342 -18.44 24.83 -36.13
N ASP A 343 -18.50 23.98 -37.11
CA ASP A 343 -17.42 23.70 -38.07
C ASP A 343 -16.77 24.97 -38.67
N PHE A 344 -17.60 25.96 -39.07
CA PHE A 344 -17.12 27.21 -39.67
C PHE A 344 -16.32 28.13 -38.70
N LEU A 345 -16.32 27.85 -37.39
CA LEU A 345 -15.53 28.59 -36.38
C LEU A 345 -14.30 27.81 -35.88
N GLN A 346 -13.93 26.72 -36.58
CA GLN A 346 -12.76 25.90 -36.21
C GLN A 346 -11.46 26.71 -35.97
N PRO A 347 -11.07 27.67 -36.83
CA PRO A 347 -9.84 28.43 -36.62
C PRO A 347 -9.86 29.25 -35.31
N LEU A 348 -11.00 29.86 -34.97
CA LEU A 348 -11.20 30.59 -33.73
C LEU A 348 -11.14 29.65 -32.50
N ALA A 349 -11.84 28.53 -32.59
CA ALA A 349 -11.87 27.52 -31.54
C ALA A 349 -10.46 26.97 -31.23
N VAL A 350 -9.68 26.66 -32.23
CA VAL A 350 -8.28 26.19 -32.10
C VAL A 350 -7.43 27.26 -31.43
N LYS A 351 -7.54 28.52 -31.85
CA LYS A 351 -6.80 29.63 -31.23
C LYS A 351 -7.12 29.75 -29.75
N LEU A 352 -8.38 29.82 -29.39
CA LEU A 352 -8.84 29.94 -28.00
C LEU A 352 -8.41 28.73 -27.15
N ALA A 353 -8.57 27.50 -27.67
CA ALA A 353 -8.13 26.30 -26.95
C ALA A 353 -6.62 26.34 -26.63
N ASN A 354 -5.81 26.79 -27.58
CA ASN A 354 -4.35 26.88 -27.39
C ASN A 354 -3.99 27.99 -26.39
N GLU A 355 -4.67 29.12 -26.41
CA GLU A 355 -4.51 30.20 -25.42
C GLU A 355 -4.82 29.72 -24.00
N HIS A 356 -5.92 28.96 -23.82
CA HIS A 356 -6.29 28.40 -22.53
C HIS A 356 -5.34 27.31 -22.06
N ARG A 357 -4.94 26.41 -22.98
CA ARG A 357 -3.93 25.36 -22.68
C ARG A 357 -2.59 25.93 -22.26
N SER A 358 -2.15 27.03 -22.89
CA SER A 358 -0.90 27.71 -22.49
C SER A 358 -0.94 28.33 -21.08
N LYS A 359 -2.17 28.53 -20.53
CA LYS A 359 -2.40 28.96 -19.15
C LYS A 359 -2.62 27.78 -18.18
N GLY A 360 -2.34 26.54 -18.62
CA GLY A 360 -2.46 25.33 -17.80
C GLY A 360 -3.91 24.77 -17.67
N MET A 361 -4.83 25.22 -18.50
CA MET A 361 -6.21 24.72 -18.49
C MET A 361 -6.38 23.48 -19.39
N ASP A 362 -7.12 22.48 -18.91
CA ASP A 362 -7.48 21.30 -19.70
C ASP A 362 -8.66 21.60 -20.61
N VAL A 363 -8.41 21.75 -21.90
CA VAL A 363 -9.44 22.10 -22.90
C VAL A 363 -9.51 21.06 -24.01
N ALA A 364 -10.69 20.44 -24.17
CA ALA A 364 -11.00 19.53 -25.26
C ALA A 364 -11.84 20.24 -26.33
N LEU A 365 -11.39 20.20 -27.58
CA LEU A 365 -12.13 20.71 -28.74
C LEU A 365 -13.17 19.69 -29.20
N VAL A 366 -14.43 20.11 -29.33
CA VAL A 366 -15.52 19.26 -29.84
C VAL A 366 -16.30 20.06 -30.89
N CYS A 367 -16.36 19.53 -32.12
CA CYS A 367 -17.15 20.13 -33.18
C CYS A 367 -18.62 19.80 -32.97
N PHE A 368 -19.51 20.81 -33.12
CA PHE A 368 -20.94 20.64 -33.00
C PHE A 368 -21.48 19.92 -34.27
N ALA A 369 -21.95 18.70 -34.11
CA ALA A 369 -22.48 17.89 -35.21
C ALA A 369 -23.92 18.33 -35.56
N ARG A 370 -24.27 18.24 -36.86
CA ARG A 370 -25.57 18.74 -37.36
C ARG A 370 -26.78 17.94 -36.87
N ASP A 371 -26.57 16.71 -36.46
CA ASP A 371 -27.59 15.75 -36.00
C ASP A 371 -27.71 15.70 -34.45
N LYS A 372 -26.98 16.57 -33.75
CA LYS A 372 -26.95 16.64 -32.30
C LYS A 372 -27.55 17.94 -31.77
N VAL A 373 -27.99 17.91 -30.53
CA VAL A 373 -28.44 19.09 -29.77
C VAL A 373 -27.50 19.35 -28.56
N LEU A 374 -27.59 20.55 -28.01
CA LEU A 374 -26.72 20.94 -26.89
C LEU A 374 -26.82 19.97 -25.71
N ALA A 375 -28.00 19.46 -25.40
CA ALA A 375 -28.24 18.50 -24.34
C ALA A 375 -27.42 17.20 -24.51
N ASP A 376 -27.17 16.74 -25.74
CA ASP A 376 -26.33 15.58 -26.01
C ASP A 376 -24.88 15.82 -25.54
N TYR A 377 -24.38 17.04 -25.74
CA TYR A 377 -23.04 17.44 -25.31
C TYR A 377 -22.94 17.67 -23.80
N GLU A 378 -24.00 18.15 -23.17
CA GLU A 378 -24.07 18.24 -21.71
C GLU A 378 -24.05 16.84 -21.07
N GLU A 379 -24.82 15.89 -21.60
CA GLU A 379 -24.80 14.50 -21.14
C GLU A 379 -23.44 13.87 -21.38
N TYR A 380 -22.87 14.04 -22.57
CA TYR A 380 -21.51 13.58 -22.90
C TYR A 380 -20.49 14.21 -21.95
N GLY A 381 -20.60 15.49 -21.67
CA GLY A 381 -19.70 16.22 -20.75
C GLY A 381 -19.76 15.66 -19.33
N ARG A 382 -20.94 15.46 -18.78
CA ARG A 382 -21.13 14.84 -17.45
C ARG A 382 -20.55 13.43 -17.38
N LYS A 383 -20.84 12.60 -18.42
CA LYS A 383 -20.33 11.22 -18.50
C LYS A 383 -18.79 11.14 -18.57
N ASN A 384 -18.15 12.14 -19.21
CA ASN A 384 -16.70 12.19 -19.41
C ASN A 384 -15.99 13.16 -18.46
N GLN A 385 -16.65 13.56 -17.37
CA GLN A 385 -16.09 14.36 -16.27
C GLN A 385 -15.58 15.75 -16.69
N PHE A 386 -16.27 16.40 -17.61
CA PHE A 386 -16.04 17.81 -17.85
C PHE A 386 -16.68 18.64 -16.74
N GLY A 387 -16.00 19.68 -16.27
CA GLY A 387 -16.54 20.65 -15.31
C GLY A 387 -17.48 21.63 -16.00
N GLY A 388 -17.24 21.96 -17.27
CA GLY A 388 -18.07 22.89 -18.03
C GLY A 388 -17.91 22.76 -19.53
N ILE A 389 -18.84 23.44 -20.23
CA ILE A 389 -18.81 23.62 -21.68
C ILE A 389 -18.66 25.11 -21.97
N VAL A 390 -17.72 25.48 -22.81
CA VAL A 390 -17.65 26.78 -23.46
C VAL A 390 -18.15 26.60 -24.88
N TYR A 391 -19.34 27.09 -25.16
CA TYR A 391 -19.98 26.93 -26.48
C TYR A 391 -19.86 28.20 -27.29
N ILE A 392 -19.07 28.18 -28.36
CA ILE A 392 -18.94 29.25 -29.34
C ILE A 392 -20.08 29.14 -30.34
N GLN A 393 -21.10 29.94 -30.22
CA GLN A 393 -22.24 29.94 -31.13
C GLN A 393 -21.94 30.76 -32.41
N LYS A 394 -21.30 31.91 -32.20
CA LYS A 394 -20.84 32.85 -33.24
C LYS A 394 -19.53 33.49 -32.81
N SER A 395 -18.89 34.23 -33.68
CA SER A 395 -17.62 34.91 -33.38
C SER A 395 -17.72 35.93 -32.22
N ASP A 396 -18.90 36.38 -31.89
CA ASP A 396 -19.23 37.36 -30.83
C ASP A 396 -20.18 36.80 -29.76
N SER A 397 -20.52 35.52 -29.81
CA SER A 397 -21.48 34.91 -28.89
C SER A 397 -20.96 33.60 -28.35
N VAL A 398 -20.62 33.59 -27.06
CA VAL A 398 -20.10 32.42 -26.34
C VAL A 398 -20.92 32.20 -25.07
N LEU A 399 -21.24 30.96 -24.80
CA LEU A 399 -21.91 30.55 -23.57
C LEU A 399 -20.98 29.66 -22.74
N ALA A 400 -20.84 29.94 -21.46
CA ALA A 400 -20.27 29.04 -20.48
C ALA A 400 -21.38 28.30 -19.73
N ILE A 401 -21.29 26.98 -19.69
CA ILE A 401 -22.25 26.08 -19.06
C ILE A 401 -21.51 25.32 -17.97
N ASN A 402 -21.92 25.50 -16.72
CA ASN A 402 -21.42 24.68 -15.62
C ASN A 402 -22.19 23.36 -15.57
N LEU A 403 -21.50 22.25 -15.82
CA LEU A 403 -22.14 20.93 -15.90
C LEU A 403 -22.59 20.37 -14.53
N SER A 404 -22.06 20.90 -13.44
CA SER A 404 -22.43 20.48 -12.07
C SER A 404 -23.69 21.19 -11.59
N THR A 405 -23.80 22.51 -11.84
CA THR A 405 -24.93 23.33 -11.39
C THR A 405 -26.02 23.51 -12.46
N GLY A 406 -25.69 23.32 -13.74
CA GLY A 406 -26.55 23.62 -14.88
C GLY A 406 -26.65 25.13 -15.18
N GLU A 407 -25.85 25.96 -14.56
CA GLU A 407 -25.83 27.41 -14.75
C GLU A 407 -25.26 27.76 -16.14
N VAL A 408 -25.92 28.65 -16.84
CA VAL A 408 -25.51 29.10 -18.19
C VAL A 408 -25.28 30.63 -18.12
N GLN A 409 -24.08 31.04 -18.53
CA GLN A 409 -23.69 32.45 -18.54
C GLN A 409 -23.11 32.84 -19.92
N PRO A 410 -23.47 34.04 -20.46
CA PRO A 410 -22.74 34.59 -21.59
C PRO A 410 -21.32 35.00 -21.17
N VAL A 411 -20.35 34.75 -22.03
CA VAL A 411 -18.92 35.10 -21.82
C VAL A 411 -18.45 35.94 -23.00
N GLU A 412 -17.73 37.02 -22.71
CA GLU A 412 -16.97 37.75 -23.72
C GLU A 412 -15.68 37.03 -24.06
N LEU A 413 -15.30 36.98 -25.35
CA LEU A 413 -14.08 36.35 -25.86
C LEU A 413 -12.82 37.19 -25.60
#